data_820d82901ce13f5fd29d08ec4440b4a9
#
_entry.id   820d82901ce13f5fd29d08ec4440b4a9
#
_cell.length_a   1.000
_cell.length_b   1.000
_cell.length_c   1.000
_cell.angle_alpha   90.00
_cell.angle_beta   90.00
_cell.angle_gamma   90.00
#
_symmetry.space_group_name_H-M   'P 1'
#
loop_
_entity.id
_entity.type
_entity.pdbx_description
1 polymer ?
#
loop_
_entity_poly.entity_id
_entity_poly.type
_entity_poly.pdbx_seq_one_letter_code
_entity_poly.pdbx_strand_id
1 'polypeptide(L)' 'MRFGVFYELQLPKPWGEGAEHQLVQEAIEQVELADKLGIHHAWAVEHHFLDEYSHCSASDVFLTALAART' A
#
# COMPACT_ATOMS: atom_id res chain seq x y z
N MET A 1 -12.55 -2.61 20.10
CA MET A 1 -11.37 -3.15 19.41
C MET A 1 -11.05 -2.32 18.18
N ARG A 2 -9.78 -2.07 17.94
CA ARG A 2 -9.34 -1.32 16.77
C ARG A 2 -8.60 -2.23 15.82
N PHE A 3 -8.84 -2.04 14.53
CA PHE A 3 -8.23 -2.84 13.47
C PHE A 3 -7.34 -1.96 12.59
N GLY A 4 -6.31 -2.57 12.03
CA GLY A 4 -5.44 -1.93 11.08
C GLY A 4 -5.19 -2.80 9.85
N VAL A 5 -4.73 -2.20 8.78
CA VAL A 5 -4.24 -2.87 7.59
C VAL A 5 -2.74 -2.60 7.46
N PHE A 6 -2.00 -3.58 6.97
CA PHE A 6 -0.56 -3.51 6.86
C PHE A 6 -0.14 -3.79 5.42
N TYR A 7 0.70 -2.92 4.87
CA TYR A 7 1.13 -3.00 3.48
C TYR A 7 2.63 -3.22 3.35
N GLU A 8 2.98 -4.33 2.73
CA GLU A 8 4.33 -4.62 2.23
C GLU A 8 4.47 -4.17 0.77
N LEU A 9 3.38 -4.09 0.04
CA LEU A 9 3.32 -3.89 -1.41
C LEU A 9 4.10 -4.98 -2.14
N GLN A 10 3.72 -6.23 -1.88
CA GLN A 10 4.32 -7.41 -2.51
C GLN A 10 3.90 -7.49 -3.98
N LEU A 11 4.83 -7.83 -4.83
CA LEU A 11 4.57 -7.97 -6.25
C LEU A 11 5.39 -9.14 -6.84
N PRO A 12 4.84 -10.37 -6.80
CA PRO A 12 5.52 -11.54 -7.38
C PRO A 12 5.71 -11.40 -8.89
N LYS A 13 6.83 -11.92 -9.39
CA LYS A 13 7.10 -12.00 -10.83
C LYS A 13 6.29 -13.13 -11.46
N PRO A 14 5.97 -13.06 -12.78
CA PRO A 14 6.40 -12.02 -13.75
C PRO A 14 5.60 -10.74 -13.64
N TRP A 15 6.24 -9.62 -13.98
CA TRP A 15 5.60 -8.31 -13.94
C TRP A 15 5.17 -7.88 -15.34
N GLY A 16 3.89 -7.54 -15.49
CA GLY A 16 3.40 -6.90 -16.71
C GLY A 16 3.70 -5.41 -16.70
N GLU A 17 3.47 -4.77 -17.84
CA GLU A 17 3.60 -3.31 -17.94
C GLU A 17 2.62 -2.63 -16.98
N GLY A 18 3.09 -1.67 -16.20
CA GLY A 18 2.27 -0.94 -15.26
C GLY A 18 1.89 -1.69 -13.99
N ALA A 19 2.47 -2.89 -13.75
CA ALA A 19 2.12 -3.72 -12.60
C ALA A 19 2.36 -3.02 -11.27
N GLU A 20 3.48 -2.33 -11.11
CA GLU A 20 3.80 -1.61 -9.88
C GLU A 20 2.82 -0.44 -9.65
N HIS A 21 2.51 0.31 -10.71
CA HIS A 21 1.53 1.40 -10.62
C HIS A 21 0.16 0.87 -10.19
N GLN A 22 -0.27 -0.23 -10.79
CA GLN A 22 -1.55 -0.86 -10.46
C GLN A 22 -1.58 -1.33 -9.01
N LEU A 23 -0.50 -1.94 -8.53
CA LEU A 23 -0.37 -2.39 -7.15
C LEU A 23 -0.60 -1.23 -6.17
N VAL A 24 0.06 -0.09 -6.41
CA VAL A 24 -0.06 1.09 -5.55
C VAL A 24 -1.47 1.68 -5.63
N GLN A 25 -2.05 1.78 -6.82
CA GLN A 25 -3.41 2.30 -6.99
C GLN A 25 -4.44 1.42 -6.31
N GLU A 26 -4.31 0.10 -6.40
CA GLU A 26 -5.20 -0.82 -5.71
C GLU A 26 -5.07 -0.71 -4.19
N ALA A 27 -3.86 -0.53 -3.68
CA ALA A 27 -3.65 -0.34 -2.25
C ALA A 27 -4.35 0.94 -1.76
N ILE A 28 -4.26 2.03 -2.52
CA ILE A 28 -4.95 3.27 -2.19
C ILE A 28 -6.47 3.06 -2.14
N GLU A 29 -7.02 2.38 -3.14
CA GLU A 29 -8.47 2.08 -3.18
C GLU A 29 -8.90 1.21 -2.00
N GLN A 30 -8.09 0.22 -1.64
CA GLN A 30 -8.35 -0.66 -0.49
C GLN A 30 -8.36 0.12 0.82
N VAL A 31 -7.45 1.06 0.99
CA VAL A 31 -7.40 1.88 2.21
C VAL A 31 -8.58 2.86 2.27
N GLU A 32 -9.00 3.43 1.14
CA GLU A 32 -10.22 4.24 1.09
C GLU A 32 -11.44 3.43 1.54
N LEU A 33 -11.56 2.19 1.06
CA LEU A 33 -12.63 1.30 1.48
C LEU A 33 -12.52 0.96 2.96
N ALA A 34 -11.32 0.63 3.44
CA ALA A 34 -11.08 0.31 4.84
C ALA A 34 -11.50 1.47 5.76
N ASP A 35 -11.19 2.71 5.36
CA ASP A 35 -11.60 3.90 6.10
C ASP A 35 -13.13 3.99 6.20
N LYS A 36 -13.81 3.77 5.08
CA LYS A 36 -15.29 3.78 5.05
C LYS A 36 -15.90 2.69 5.93
N LEU A 37 -15.21 1.57 6.08
CA LEU A 37 -15.67 0.44 6.88
C LEU A 37 -15.28 0.56 8.36
N GLY A 38 -14.60 1.62 8.75
CA GLY A 38 -14.24 1.87 10.14
C GLY A 38 -12.93 1.24 10.60
N ILE A 39 -12.05 0.86 9.67
CA ILE A 39 -10.69 0.43 10.01
C ILE A 39 -9.90 1.66 10.46
N HIS A 40 -9.18 1.56 11.57
CA HIS A 40 -8.62 2.71 12.26
C HIS A 40 -7.20 3.07 11.84
N HIS A 41 -6.41 2.09 11.39
CA HIS A 41 -4.99 2.30 11.16
C HIS A 41 -4.53 1.68 9.84
N ALA A 42 -3.62 2.37 9.16
CA ALA A 42 -2.88 1.81 8.03
C ALA A 42 -1.38 1.88 8.36
N TRP A 43 -0.67 0.79 8.09
CA TRP A 43 0.75 0.66 8.35
C TRP A 43 1.45 0.31 7.05
N ALA A 44 2.61 0.88 6.83
CA ALA A 44 3.44 0.54 5.68
C ALA A 44 4.88 0.37 6.14
N VAL A 45 5.62 -0.47 5.41
CA VAL A 45 7.06 -0.61 5.59
C VAL A 45 7.79 0.05 4.45
N GLU A 46 9.07 0.33 4.62
CA GLU A 46 9.89 0.90 3.57
C GLU A 46 11.07 -0.02 3.30
N HIS A 47 11.19 -0.47 2.06
CA HIS A 47 12.27 -1.34 1.62
C HIS A 47 12.81 -0.89 0.28
N HIS A 48 14.10 -1.17 0.09
CA HIS A 48 14.80 -0.88 -1.15
C HIS A 48 15.46 -2.18 -1.63
N PHE A 49 15.40 -2.45 -2.93
CA PHE A 49 16.02 -3.61 -3.56
C PHE A 49 15.44 -4.97 -3.13
N LEU A 50 14.20 -4.99 -2.65
CA LEU A 50 13.47 -6.23 -2.38
C LEU A 50 12.49 -6.47 -3.53
N ASP A 51 12.92 -7.16 -4.56
CA ASP A 51 12.21 -7.30 -5.83
C ASP A 51 10.75 -7.69 -5.73
N GLU A 52 10.44 -8.76 -5.01
CA GLU A 52 9.06 -9.26 -4.95
C GLU A 52 8.37 -9.01 -3.61
N TYR A 53 9.14 -8.83 -2.55
CA TYR A 53 8.59 -8.75 -1.20
C TYR A 53 8.04 -7.38 -0.85
N SER A 54 8.60 -6.31 -1.39
CA SER A 54 8.12 -4.97 -1.06
C SER A 54 8.52 -3.97 -2.11
N HIS A 55 7.53 -3.26 -2.64
CA HIS A 55 7.72 -2.17 -3.59
C HIS A 55 7.53 -0.79 -2.95
N CYS A 56 7.44 -0.74 -1.62
CA CYS A 56 7.31 0.53 -0.90
C CYS A 56 8.69 1.11 -0.62
N SER A 57 9.20 1.93 -1.53
CA SER A 57 10.51 2.57 -1.39
C SER A 57 10.43 3.96 -0.75
N ALA A 58 9.23 4.48 -0.54
CA ALA A 58 8.99 5.78 0.09
C ALA A 58 7.70 5.70 0.91
N SER A 59 7.78 5.12 2.10
CA SER A 59 6.60 4.88 2.95
C SER A 59 5.91 6.18 3.36
N ASP A 60 6.65 7.25 3.58
CA ASP A 60 6.09 8.55 3.91
C ASP A 60 5.26 9.12 2.76
N VAL A 61 5.72 8.98 1.52
CA VAL A 61 4.98 9.43 0.34
C VAL A 61 3.71 8.60 0.17
N PHE A 62 3.82 7.27 0.32
CA PHE A 62 2.68 6.36 0.23
C PHE A 62 1.62 6.70 1.28
N LEU A 63 2.02 6.85 2.54
CA LEU A 63 1.11 7.17 3.64
C LEU A 63 0.47 8.55 3.46
N THR A 64 1.21 9.52 2.90
CA THR A 64 0.67 10.84 2.59
C THR A 64 -0.44 10.75 1.53
N ALA A 65 -0.24 9.92 0.50
CA ALA A 65 -1.26 9.69 -0.52
C ALA A 65 -2.52 9.06 0.10
N LEU A 66 -2.35 8.10 1.02
CA LEU A 66 -3.48 7.50 1.73
C LEU A 66 -4.21 8.55 2.58
N ALA A 67 -3.48 9.38 3.30
CA ALA A 67 -4.07 10.42 4.14
C ALA A 67 -4.86 11.43 3.32
N ALA A 68 -4.41 11.75 2.12
CA ALA A 68 -5.10 12.69 1.23
C ALA A 68 -6.43 12.15 0.69
N ARG A 69 -6.60 10.82 0.71
CA ARG A 69 -7.78 10.14 0.15
C ARG A 69 -8.75 9.62 1.23
N THR A 70 -8.40 9.77 2.47
CA THR A 70 -9.21 9.30 3.61
C THR A 70 -9.60 10.41 4.64
#